data_5c6b61c0d480067c5df488417d261e2c
#
_entry.id   5c6b61c0d480067c5df488417d261e2c
#
_cell.length_a   1.000
_cell.length_b   1.000
_cell.length_c   1.000
_cell.angle_alpha   90.00
_cell.angle_beta   90.00
_cell.angle_gamma   90.00
#
_symmetry.space_group_name_H-M   'P 1'
#
loop_
_entity.id
_entity.type
_entity.pdbx_description
1 polymer ?
#
loop_
_entity_poly.entity_id
_entity_poly.type
_entity_poly.pdbx_seq_one_letter_code
_entity_poly.pdbx_strand_id
1 'polypeptide(L)'
;MAFSSTFDPTPNATTVQGASVSNREDLLDVLTILAPEETPVLSSAQKSKANSTFVEWTVDSLAAPVTTGISEGQDVTSFTDKFASRARLGNFVQKFRRDYLVSDLQEAVDSVGPAKVAQAEAKAIRELKRDIEATLCSENDRAAENGSNQAYALRGLGK
;
A
#
# COMPACT_ATOMS: atom_id res chain seq x y z
N MET A 1 59.41 -6.88 -20.13
CA MET A 1 59.15 -6.63 -18.70
C MET A 1 57.65 -6.74 -18.48
N ALA A 2 57.19 -7.68 -17.66
CA ALA A 2 55.81 -7.76 -17.27
C ALA A 2 55.58 -6.77 -16.11
N PHE A 3 54.66 -5.84 -16.27
CA PHE A 3 54.26 -4.96 -15.18
C PHE A 3 53.36 -5.77 -14.24
N SER A 4 53.84 -6.04 -13.04
CA SER A 4 53.02 -6.61 -11.98
C SER A 4 52.16 -5.49 -11.39
N SER A 5 50.84 -5.59 -11.54
CA SER A 5 49.94 -4.68 -10.86
C SER A 5 49.89 -5.02 -9.38
N THR A 6 50.19 -4.06 -8.52
CA THR A 6 50.05 -4.19 -7.05
C THR A 6 48.64 -3.87 -6.57
N PHE A 7 47.78 -3.49 -7.49
CA PHE A 7 46.38 -3.18 -7.19
C PHE A 7 45.51 -4.42 -7.46
N ASP A 8 44.84 -4.88 -6.43
CA ASP A 8 43.81 -5.92 -6.51
C ASP A 8 42.43 -5.28 -6.28
N PRO A 9 41.59 -5.22 -7.32
CA PRO A 9 40.24 -4.62 -7.20
C PRO A 9 39.20 -5.55 -6.55
N THR A 10 39.59 -6.81 -6.24
CA THR A 10 38.65 -7.76 -5.65
C THR A 10 38.53 -7.55 -4.14
N PRO A 11 37.36 -7.13 -3.64
CA PRO A 11 37.12 -7.06 -2.20
C PRO A 11 37.14 -8.48 -1.59
N ASN A 12 37.70 -8.61 -0.40
CA ASN A 12 37.80 -9.88 0.36
C ASN A 12 38.69 -10.98 -0.25
N ALA A 13 39.71 -10.63 -1.03
CA ALA A 13 40.70 -11.63 -1.46
C ALA A 13 41.38 -12.24 -0.23
N THR A 14 41.25 -13.56 -0.05
CA THR A 14 41.81 -14.31 1.10
C THR A 14 43.32 -14.45 1.07
N THR A 15 43.95 -14.18 -0.07
CA THR A 15 45.41 -14.29 -0.31
C THR A 15 45.97 -12.98 -0.81
N VAL A 16 45.72 -11.92 -0.09
CA VAL A 16 46.25 -10.60 -0.47
C VAL A 16 47.61 -10.38 0.16
N GLN A 17 48.58 -10.10 -0.66
CA GLN A 17 49.93 -9.72 -0.22
C GLN A 17 50.22 -8.29 -0.61
N GLY A 18 50.93 -7.56 0.26
CA GLY A 18 51.44 -6.24 -0.04
C GLY A 18 50.43 -5.10 0.02
N ALA A 19 50.45 -4.22 -0.95
CA ALA A 19 49.73 -2.95 -0.92
C ALA A 19 48.18 -3.07 -0.95
N SER A 20 47.63 -4.16 -1.47
CA SER A 20 46.20 -4.34 -1.58
C SER A 20 45.50 -4.61 -0.23
N VAL A 21 46.23 -5.07 0.79
CA VAL A 21 45.69 -5.25 2.15
C VAL A 21 45.21 -3.95 2.80
N SER A 22 45.83 -2.83 2.44
CA SER A 22 45.51 -1.51 2.96
C SER A 22 44.49 -0.74 2.12
N ASN A 23 44.03 -1.30 0.99
CA ASN A 23 43.02 -0.67 0.16
C ASN A 23 41.66 -0.72 0.88
N ARG A 24 41.07 0.43 1.02
CA ARG A 24 39.72 0.58 1.62
C ARG A 24 38.69 0.69 0.51
N GLU A 25 37.58 0.01 0.68
CA GLU A 25 36.42 0.18 -0.21
C GLU A 25 35.86 1.59 -0.08
N ASP A 26 35.57 2.21 -1.21
CA ASP A 26 34.91 3.51 -1.28
C ASP A 26 33.43 3.29 -1.57
N LEU A 27 32.60 3.38 -0.52
CA LEU A 27 31.15 3.27 -0.61
C LEU A 27 30.54 4.67 -0.62
N LEU A 28 29.70 4.93 -1.60
CA LEU A 28 28.94 6.17 -1.67
C LEU A 28 27.95 6.21 -0.50
N ASP A 29 27.98 7.27 0.30
CA ASP A 29 27.08 7.47 1.45
C ASP A 29 25.67 7.92 1.02
N VAL A 30 25.14 7.29 -0.03
CA VAL A 30 23.80 7.56 -0.56
C VAL A 30 23.05 6.26 -0.77
N LEU A 31 21.91 6.13 -0.09
CA LEU A 31 21.00 5.03 -0.30
C LEU A 31 19.88 5.44 -1.27
N THR A 32 19.76 4.75 -2.40
CA THR A 32 18.73 4.99 -3.39
C THR A 32 17.62 3.92 -3.30
N ILE A 33 16.38 4.36 -3.18
CA ILE A 33 15.20 3.48 -3.18
C ILE A 33 14.66 3.40 -4.62
N LEU A 34 14.69 2.21 -5.22
CA LEU A 34 14.28 1.98 -6.61
C LEU A 34 12.79 1.64 -6.78
N ALA A 35 12.02 1.58 -5.69
CA ALA A 35 10.61 1.22 -5.75
C ALA A 35 9.72 2.47 -5.88
N PRO A 36 8.60 2.41 -6.64
CA PRO A 36 7.63 3.51 -6.69
C PRO A 36 7.02 3.74 -5.30
N GLU A 37 6.98 4.99 -4.86
CA GLU A 37 6.47 5.40 -3.55
C GLU A 37 5.10 6.06 -3.61
N GLU A 38 4.60 6.36 -4.81
CA GLU A 38 3.36 7.10 -5.01
C GLU A 38 2.13 6.26 -4.63
N THR A 39 1.25 6.86 -3.86
CA THR A 39 -0.04 6.29 -3.43
C THR A 39 -1.15 7.28 -3.76
N PRO A 40 -1.51 7.43 -5.06
CA PRO A 40 -2.42 8.48 -5.51
C PRO A 40 -3.85 8.31 -4.98
N VAL A 41 -4.37 7.08 -4.91
CA VAL A 41 -5.73 6.82 -4.40
C VAL A 41 -5.83 7.15 -2.93
N LEU A 42 -4.88 6.67 -2.12
CA LEU A 42 -4.84 6.96 -0.68
C LEU A 42 -4.66 8.45 -0.39
N SER A 43 -3.91 9.17 -1.23
CA SER A 43 -3.67 10.61 -1.09
C SER A 43 -4.88 11.44 -1.46
N SER A 44 -5.66 11.03 -2.45
CA SER A 44 -6.88 11.72 -2.90
C SER A 44 -8.12 11.37 -2.07
N ALA A 45 -8.10 10.21 -1.37
CA ALA A 45 -9.24 9.75 -0.59
C ALA A 45 -9.48 10.60 0.65
N GLN A 46 -10.74 10.95 0.90
CA GLN A 46 -11.14 11.63 2.12
C GLN A 46 -11.12 10.65 3.30
N LYS A 47 -10.58 11.07 4.43
CA LYS A 47 -10.47 10.27 5.64
C LYS A 47 -11.69 10.47 6.54
N SER A 48 -12.28 9.37 7.00
CA SER A 48 -13.36 9.38 8.00
C SER A 48 -13.09 8.33 9.07
N LYS A 49 -13.76 8.48 10.23
CA LYS A 49 -13.63 7.52 11.34
C LYS A 49 -14.75 6.48 11.22
N ALA A 50 -14.38 5.20 11.24
CA ALA A 50 -15.33 4.10 11.37
C ALA A 50 -15.57 3.77 12.85
N ASN A 51 -16.83 3.55 13.22
CA ASN A 51 -17.22 3.18 14.60
C ASN A 51 -17.56 1.68 14.74
N SER A 52 -17.51 0.93 13.63
CA SER A 52 -17.80 -0.51 13.59
C SER A 52 -16.82 -1.22 12.67
N THR A 53 -16.66 -2.53 12.85
CA THR A 53 -15.89 -3.40 11.96
C THR A 53 -16.53 -3.57 10.59
N PHE A 54 -17.84 -3.38 10.50
CA PHE A 54 -18.60 -3.36 9.26
C PHE A 54 -19.26 -2.00 9.10
N VAL A 55 -18.88 -1.30 8.04
CA VAL A 55 -19.41 0.03 7.71
C VAL A 55 -20.43 -0.11 6.58
N GLU A 56 -21.63 0.39 6.78
CA GLU A 56 -22.71 0.34 5.80
C GLU A 56 -23.13 1.73 5.36
N TRP A 57 -23.55 1.82 4.11
CA TRP A 57 -24.18 3.03 3.55
C TRP A 57 -25.34 2.65 2.64
N THR A 58 -26.30 3.53 2.51
CA THR A 58 -27.43 3.36 1.62
C THR A 58 -27.15 3.98 0.27
N VAL A 59 -27.56 3.28 -0.77
CA VAL A 59 -27.52 3.77 -2.16
C VAL A 59 -28.93 3.75 -2.72
N ASP A 60 -29.21 4.66 -3.65
CA ASP A 60 -30.45 4.72 -4.38
C ASP A 60 -30.14 4.89 -5.86
N SER A 61 -31.01 4.41 -6.74
CA SER A 61 -30.84 4.55 -8.19
C SER A 61 -32.01 5.31 -8.80
N LEU A 62 -31.69 6.16 -9.75
CA LEU A 62 -32.70 6.85 -10.54
C LEU A 62 -33.28 5.90 -11.59
N ALA A 63 -34.57 6.00 -11.83
CA ALA A 63 -35.19 5.31 -12.94
C ALA A 63 -34.61 5.79 -14.28
N ALA A 64 -34.63 4.93 -15.28
CA ALA A 64 -34.24 5.29 -16.63
C ALA A 64 -35.07 6.49 -17.13
N PRO A 65 -34.47 7.38 -17.94
CA PRO A 65 -35.20 8.51 -18.50
C PRO A 65 -36.31 8.03 -19.43
N VAL A 66 -37.50 8.59 -19.27
CA VAL A 66 -38.65 8.32 -20.14
C VAL A 66 -38.73 9.42 -21.19
N THR A 67 -38.67 9.03 -22.44
CA THR A 67 -38.73 9.94 -23.60
C THR A 67 -40.12 10.04 -24.21
N THR A 68 -41.08 9.24 -23.71
CA THR A 68 -42.43 9.21 -24.22
C THR A 68 -43.24 10.34 -23.58
N GLY A 69 -43.90 11.15 -24.38
CA GLY A 69 -44.84 12.18 -23.93
C GLY A 69 -46.14 11.57 -23.38
N ILE A 70 -46.86 12.34 -22.61
CA ILE A 70 -48.19 12.01 -22.09
C ILE A 70 -49.25 12.69 -22.94
N SER A 71 -50.32 11.99 -23.29
CA SER A 71 -51.41 12.57 -24.05
C SER A 71 -52.18 13.60 -23.21
N GLU A 72 -52.66 14.65 -23.86
CA GLU A 72 -53.47 15.67 -23.19
C GLU A 72 -54.76 15.04 -22.63
N GLY A 73 -55.08 15.36 -21.36
CA GLY A 73 -56.26 14.85 -20.66
C GLY A 73 -56.12 13.43 -20.09
N GLN A 74 -54.93 12.86 -20.08
CA GLN A 74 -54.69 11.53 -19.49
C GLN A 74 -54.58 11.62 -17.96
N ASP A 75 -55.44 10.92 -17.26
CA ASP A 75 -55.39 10.81 -15.81
C ASP A 75 -54.32 9.82 -15.32
N VAL A 76 -53.78 10.07 -14.13
CA VAL A 76 -52.84 9.17 -13.46
C VAL A 76 -53.61 8.01 -12.83
N THR A 77 -53.46 6.82 -13.39
CA THR A 77 -54.16 5.60 -12.94
C THR A 77 -53.35 4.72 -12.00
N SER A 78 -52.02 4.95 -11.94
CA SER A 78 -51.09 4.16 -11.09
C SER A 78 -49.96 5.02 -10.54
N PHE A 79 -49.56 4.70 -9.33
CA PHE A 79 -48.44 5.35 -8.64
C PHE A 79 -47.27 4.37 -8.52
N THR A 80 -46.05 4.84 -8.74
CA THR A 80 -44.85 4.02 -8.63
C THR A 80 -44.10 4.39 -7.33
N ASP A 81 -43.77 3.37 -6.55
CA ASP A 81 -42.91 3.56 -5.38
C ASP A 81 -41.49 4.01 -5.84
N LYS A 82 -41.10 5.20 -5.42
CA LYS A 82 -39.81 5.79 -5.75
C LYS A 82 -38.66 5.35 -4.86
N PHE A 83 -38.94 4.58 -3.81
CA PHE A 83 -37.97 4.11 -2.84
C PHE A 83 -37.65 2.60 -2.98
N ALA A 84 -38.29 1.92 -3.91
CA ALA A 84 -38.09 0.47 -4.14
C ALA A 84 -36.70 0.11 -4.58
N SER A 85 -35.92 1.07 -5.16
CA SER A 85 -34.54 0.86 -5.64
C SER A 85 -33.46 1.04 -4.57
N ARG A 86 -33.83 1.39 -3.33
CA ARG A 86 -32.87 1.57 -2.26
C ARG A 86 -32.20 0.27 -1.86
N ALA A 87 -30.88 0.27 -1.85
CA ALA A 87 -30.07 -0.85 -1.42
C ALA A 87 -29.10 -0.42 -0.32
N ARG A 88 -28.67 -1.37 0.50
CA ARG A 88 -27.66 -1.17 1.52
C ARG A 88 -26.38 -1.86 1.09
N LEU A 89 -25.30 -1.10 0.95
CA LEU A 89 -23.96 -1.60 0.70
C LEU A 89 -23.12 -1.49 1.96
N GLY A 90 -22.11 -2.33 2.08
CA GLY A 90 -21.21 -2.27 3.21
C GLY A 90 -19.87 -2.91 2.91
N ASN A 91 -18.87 -2.54 3.71
CA ASN A 91 -17.52 -3.04 3.61
C ASN A 91 -16.93 -3.29 5.00
N PHE A 92 -15.99 -4.24 5.10
CA PHE A 92 -15.27 -4.51 6.33
C PHE A 92 -14.07 -3.60 6.50
N VAL A 93 -13.74 -3.27 7.75
CA VAL A 93 -12.51 -2.58 8.11
C VAL A 93 -11.38 -3.60 8.20
N GLN A 94 -10.33 -3.39 7.43
CA GLN A 94 -9.13 -4.24 7.42
C GLN A 94 -8.02 -3.60 8.23
N LYS A 95 -7.28 -4.42 9.00
CA LYS A 95 -6.12 -3.99 9.77
C LYS A 95 -4.84 -4.32 9.00
N PHE A 96 -3.96 -3.33 8.87
CA PHE A 96 -2.64 -3.47 8.26
C PHE A 96 -1.54 -3.36 9.31
N ARG A 97 -0.44 -4.09 9.10
CA ARG A 97 0.72 -4.07 9.98
C ARG A 97 1.99 -4.29 9.18
N ARG A 98 3.01 -3.50 9.48
CA ARG A 98 4.40 -3.70 9.04
C ARG A 98 5.30 -3.59 10.26
N ASP A 99 6.18 -4.55 10.40
CA ASP A 99 7.15 -4.61 11.49
C ASP A 99 8.54 -4.32 10.94
N TYR A 100 9.41 -3.77 11.79
CA TYR A 100 10.83 -3.63 11.52
C TYR A 100 11.63 -4.05 12.76
N LEU A 101 12.85 -4.53 12.52
CA LEU A 101 13.79 -4.93 13.55
C LEU A 101 15.16 -4.35 13.24
N VAL A 102 15.75 -3.71 14.23
CA VAL A 102 17.15 -3.25 14.21
C VAL A 102 17.79 -3.76 15.49
N SER A 103 18.94 -4.45 15.39
CA SER A 103 19.66 -4.91 16.58
C SER A 103 20.51 -3.78 17.18
N ASP A 104 20.75 -3.86 18.48
CA ASP A 104 21.57 -2.89 19.21
C ASP A 104 23.01 -2.83 18.66
N LEU A 105 23.55 -3.98 18.26
CA LEU A 105 24.87 -4.04 17.63
C LEU A 105 24.91 -3.33 16.28
N GLN A 106 23.85 -3.48 15.49
CA GLN A 106 23.70 -2.79 14.20
C GLN A 106 23.57 -1.28 14.39
N GLU A 107 22.93 -0.81 15.45
CA GLU A 107 22.84 0.62 15.78
C GLU A 107 24.20 1.19 16.22
N ALA A 108 25.01 0.40 16.92
CA ALA A 108 26.31 0.82 17.40
C ALA A 108 27.40 0.93 16.34
N VAL A 109 27.25 0.22 15.21
CA VAL A 109 28.24 0.22 14.11
C VAL A 109 27.96 1.35 13.13
N ASP A 110 28.99 2.04 12.68
CA ASP A 110 28.88 3.05 11.63
C ASP A 110 28.51 2.41 10.28
N SER A 111 27.52 2.95 9.57
CA SER A 111 27.02 2.41 8.30
C SER A 111 26.61 3.54 7.36
N VAL A 112 26.57 3.18 6.08
CA VAL A 112 26.12 4.09 5.00
C VAL A 112 24.67 4.52 5.21
N GLY A 113 24.38 5.81 5.08
CA GLY A 113 23.05 6.39 5.11
C GLY A 113 22.59 6.95 6.47
N PRO A 114 21.33 7.37 6.57
CA PRO A 114 20.77 7.98 7.78
C PRO A 114 20.66 6.98 8.94
N ALA A 115 20.35 7.49 10.16
CA ALA A 115 20.13 6.68 11.35
C ALA A 115 19.23 5.47 11.11
N LYS A 116 19.69 4.27 11.45
CA LYS A 116 19.13 2.98 11.03
C LYS A 116 17.71 2.74 11.50
N VAL A 117 17.40 3.08 12.76
CA VAL A 117 16.05 2.95 13.33
C VAL A 117 15.09 3.89 12.61
N ALA A 118 15.44 5.16 12.44
CA ALA A 118 14.61 6.14 11.74
C ALA A 118 14.40 5.79 10.27
N GLN A 119 15.43 5.24 9.62
CA GLN A 119 15.33 4.75 8.24
C GLN A 119 14.39 3.54 8.12
N ALA A 120 14.52 2.57 9.04
CA ALA A 120 13.66 1.39 9.06
C ALA A 120 12.19 1.75 9.30
N GLU A 121 11.94 2.69 10.22
CA GLU A 121 10.59 3.22 10.48
C GLU A 121 10.02 3.94 9.26
N ALA A 122 10.77 4.86 8.66
CA ALA A 122 10.34 5.57 7.45
C ALA A 122 10.03 4.61 6.29
N LYS A 123 10.85 3.57 6.12
CA LYS A 123 10.64 2.52 5.13
C LYS A 123 9.36 1.72 5.42
N ALA A 124 9.14 1.29 6.67
CA ALA A 124 7.95 0.56 7.07
C ALA A 124 6.66 1.37 6.84
N ILE A 125 6.68 2.68 7.11
CA ILE A 125 5.54 3.58 6.84
C ILE A 125 5.24 3.65 5.34
N ARG A 126 6.25 3.76 4.48
CA ARG A 126 6.07 3.78 3.03
C ARG A 126 5.51 2.44 2.51
N GLU A 127 6.05 1.33 3.00
CA GLU A 127 5.56 0.00 2.66
C GLU A 127 4.11 -0.20 3.09
N LEU A 128 3.73 0.26 4.29
CA LEU A 128 2.35 0.21 4.78
C LEU A 128 1.38 1.00 3.89
N LYS A 129 1.77 2.19 3.45
CA LYS A 129 0.96 2.98 2.51
C LYS A 129 0.75 2.25 1.18
N ARG A 130 1.79 1.61 0.67
CA ARG A 130 1.70 0.80 -0.57
C ARG A 130 0.79 -0.42 -0.40
N ASP A 131 0.82 -1.08 0.75
CA ASP A 131 -0.08 -2.21 1.04
C ASP A 131 -1.54 -1.77 1.04
N ILE A 132 -1.83 -0.63 1.66
CA ILE A 132 -3.17 -0.04 1.68
C ILE A 132 -3.62 0.30 0.25
N GLU A 133 -2.77 0.98 -0.52
CA GLU A 133 -3.05 1.34 -1.92
C GLU A 133 -3.31 0.11 -2.78
N ALA A 134 -2.46 -0.91 -2.69
CA ALA A 134 -2.61 -2.16 -3.44
C ALA A 134 -3.92 -2.88 -3.08
N THR A 135 -4.30 -2.87 -1.80
CA THR A 135 -5.56 -3.49 -1.36
C THR A 135 -6.77 -2.69 -1.85
N LEU A 136 -6.70 -1.36 -1.81
CA LEU A 136 -7.77 -0.49 -2.34
C LEU A 136 -7.98 -0.68 -3.85
N CYS A 137 -6.89 -0.83 -4.60
CA CYS A 137 -6.94 -1.02 -6.06
C CYS A 137 -7.15 -2.48 -6.50
N SER A 138 -7.30 -3.41 -5.54
CA SER A 138 -7.47 -4.84 -5.84
C SER A 138 -8.89 -5.18 -6.29
N GLU A 139 -9.03 -6.38 -6.86
CA GLU A 139 -10.32 -7.01 -7.16
C GLU A 139 -10.81 -7.95 -6.04
N ASN A 140 -10.23 -7.85 -4.85
CA ASN A 140 -10.60 -8.69 -3.73
C ASN A 140 -12.03 -8.40 -3.28
N ASP A 141 -12.75 -9.46 -2.92
CA ASP A 141 -14.06 -9.32 -2.28
C ASP A 141 -13.90 -9.16 -0.76
N ARG A 142 -14.92 -8.58 -0.14
CA ARG A 142 -14.96 -8.45 1.32
C ARG A 142 -15.08 -9.80 2.00
N ALA A 143 -14.39 -9.98 3.11
CA ALA A 143 -14.50 -11.17 3.93
C ALA A 143 -14.54 -10.83 5.41
N ALA A 144 -15.38 -11.56 6.15
CA ALA A 144 -15.40 -11.51 7.60
C ALA A 144 -14.28 -12.40 8.18
N GLU A 145 -13.80 -12.04 9.35
CA GLU A 145 -12.88 -12.89 10.11
C GLU A 145 -13.56 -14.20 10.54
N ASN A 146 -12.88 -15.33 10.37
CA ASN A 146 -13.41 -16.64 10.73
C ASN A 146 -12.77 -17.24 12.01
N GLY A 147 -11.92 -16.46 12.68
CA GLY A 147 -11.26 -16.89 13.92
C GLY A 147 -10.14 -17.91 13.78
N SER A 148 -9.91 -18.47 12.59
CA SER A 148 -8.90 -19.51 12.36
C SER A 148 -7.73 -19.03 11.52
N ASN A 149 -7.96 -18.62 10.30
CA ASN A 149 -6.90 -18.26 9.34
C ASN A 149 -7.28 -17.14 8.37
N GLN A 150 -8.48 -16.61 8.46
CA GLN A 150 -8.94 -15.51 7.64
C GLN A 150 -9.17 -14.27 8.49
N ALA A 151 -8.43 -13.20 8.23
CA ALA A 151 -8.65 -11.88 8.82
C ALA A 151 -9.76 -11.12 8.06
N TYR A 152 -10.25 -10.04 8.67
CA TYR A 152 -11.13 -9.11 7.96
C TYR A 152 -10.43 -8.59 6.70
N ALA A 153 -11.11 -8.73 5.57
CA ALA A 153 -10.66 -8.20 4.30
C ALA A 153 -11.65 -7.17 3.77
N LEU A 154 -11.12 -6.03 3.35
CA LEU A 154 -11.90 -5.00 2.69
C LEU A 154 -12.09 -5.36 1.22
N ARG A 155 -13.22 -4.95 0.65
CA ARG A 155 -13.49 -5.04 -0.78
C ARG A 155 -12.76 -3.93 -1.51
N GLY A 156 -11.99 -4.29 -2.52
CA GLY A 156 -11.28 -3.35 -3.36
C GLY A 156 -12.21 -2.60 -4.34
N LEU A 157 -11.68 -1.55 -4.95
CA LEU A 157 -12.40 -0.71 -5.92
C LEU A 157 -12.62 -1.41 -7.27
N GLY A 158 -11.81 -2.43 -7.58
CA GLY A 158 -11.93 -3.21 -8.82
C GLY A 158 -13.05 -4.25 -8.82
N LYS A 159 -13.75 -4.45 -7.69
CA LYS A 159 -14.85 -5.39 -7.51
C LYS A 159 -16.18 -4.64 -7.37
#